data_3fbb2e60ead160c56c9afce73886a0de
#
_entry.id   3fbb2e60ead160c56c9afce73886a0de
#
_cell.length_a   1.000
_cell.length_b   1.000
_cell.length_c   1.000
_cell.angle_alpha   90.00
_cell.angle_beta   90.00
_cell.angle_gamma   90.00
#
_symmetry.space_group_name_H-M   'P 1'
#
loop_
_entity.id
_entity.type
_entity.pdbx_description
1 polymer ?
#
loop_
_entity_poly.entity_id
_entity_poly.type
_entity_poly.pdbx_seq_one_letter_code
_entity_poly.pdbx_strand_id
1 'polypeptide(L)'
;MFSTPFYKKAAAVFLGLSLASAPVLADDLDVLGQFLQQNLTSDQDPLGTFLAENPDDMLEAQAAIAGPLLSSQAALIVNNRTGEVLYQKNMNRVMPIASISKLMSAMVVLDARLNMNEVITITEDEIDRLKGTGSRLSVGTQLTRAQLLHLSLMSSENRATHALGRTYPGGMSAFVAAMNVKAQSLGMANSRFYEPTGLDYRNVSTAADLNKLAAAASRYPPITKNSTATYGSVYTSAGRQQDYKNTNALVREGSWDIELQKTGYIRESGRSMVVRARIGREPVTIVLLNSPTSTTRVNDA
;
A
#
# COMPACT_ATOMS: atom_id res chain seq x y z
N MET A 1 22.63 26.44 29.09
CA MET A 1 22.59 27.79 28.46
C MET A 1 22.83 27.57 26.97
N PHE A 2 21.78 27.26 26.23
CA PHE A 2 21.88 26.96 24.75
C PHE A 2 21.54 28.22 23.98
N SER A 3 22.46 28.61 23.10
CA SER A 3 22.46 29.89 22.37
C SER A 3 21.36 29.94 21.30
N THR A 4 20.61 30.99 21.35
CA THR A 4 19.45 31.35 20.54
C THR A 4 19.64 31.66 19.02
N PRO A 5 20.78 31.48 18.35
CA PRO A 5 20.85 31.77 16.92
C PRO A 5 20.34 30.66 15.99
N PHE A 6 20.35 29.42 16.44
CA PHE A 6 20.00 28.28 15.59
C PHE A 6 18.50 28.24 15.20
N TYR A 7 17.62 28.57 16.16
CA TYR A 7 16.16 28.54 15.92
C TYR A 7 15.67 29.63 14.96
N LYS A 8 16.30 30.79 14.92
CA LYS A 8 15.88 31.86 14.01
C LYS A 8 16.26 31.59 12.55
N LYS A 9 17.37 30.89 12.31
CA LYS A 9 17.80 30.51 10.94
C LYS A 9 17.00 29.29 10.40
N ALA A 10 16.68 28.32 11.26
CA ALA A 10 15.82 27.22 10.90
C ALA A 10 14.37 27.65 10.57
N ALA A 11 13.84 28.66 11.29
CA ALA A 11 12.51 29.21 11.02
C ALA A 11 12.42 29.90 9.65
N ALA A 12 13.51 30.57 9.21
CA ALA A 12 13.54 31.23 7.89
C ALA A 12 13.55 30.21 6.73
N VAL A 13 14.23 29.07 6.90
CA VAL A 13 14.22 27.98 5.92
C VAL A 13 12.85 27.27 5.90
N PHE A 14 12.21 27.09 7.07
CA PHE A 14 10.86 26.53 7.14
C PHE A 14 9.79 27.44 6.54
N LEU A 15 9.93 28.77 6.65
CA LEU A 15 8.97 29.70 6.05
C LEU A 15 9.05 29.71 4.51
N GLY A 16 10.23 29.54 3.94
CA GLY A 16 10.43 29.40 2.49
C GLY A 16 9.85 28.13 1.91
N LEU A 17 9.85 27.05 2.67
CA LEU A 17 9.32 25.74 2.26
C LEU A 17 7.80 25.62 2.40
N SER A 18 7.18 26.30 3.37
CA SER A 18 5.72 26.31 3.50
C SER A 18 5.01 27.08 2.38
N LEU A 19 5.70 27.99 1.71
CA LEU A 19 5.19 28.70 0.54
C LEU A 19 5.27 27.85 -0.75
N ALA A 20 6.14 26.83 -0.80
CA ALA A 20 6.28 25.96 -1.96
C ALA A 20 5.23 24.83 -2.01
N SER A 21 4.42 24.63 -0.98
CA SER A 21 3.38 23.59 -0.91
C SER A 21 1.95 24.07 -1.17
N ALA A 22 1.74 25.37 -1.35
CA ALA A 22 0.47 25.91 -1.83
C ALA A 22 0.42 25.85 -3.37
N PRO A 23 -0.77 25.71 -3.99
CA PRO A 23 -0.88 25.86 -5.45
C PRO A 23 -0.50 27.28 -5.83
N VAL A 24 0.73 27.46 -6.29
CA VAL A 24 1.29 28.76 -6.71
C VAL A 24 0.63 29.13 -8.03
N LEU A 25 -0.19 30.16 -8.04
CA LEU A 25 -0.62 30.83 -9.26
C LEU A 25 0.60 31.55 -9.88
N ALA A 26 0.62 31.73 -11.20
CA ALA A 26 1.78 32.27 -11.93
C ALA A 26 2.31 33.63 -11.38
N ASP A 27 1.45 34.42 -10.74
CA ASP A 27 1.79 35.69 -10.13
C ASP A 27 2.63 35.56 -8.84
N ASP A 28 2.53 34.44 -8.09
CA ASP A 28 3.28 34.22 -6.85
C ASP A 28 4.75 33.85 -7.08
N LEU A 29 5.08 33.30 -8.26
CA LEU A 29 6.47 33.06 -8.67
C LEU A 29 7.25 34.33 -8.90
N ASP A 30 6.57 35.38 -9.37
CA ASP A 30 7.20 36.70 -9.61
C ASP A 30 7.51 37.40 -8.27
N VAL A 31 6.65 37.29 -7.27
CA VAL A 31 6.87 37.83 -5.92
C VAL A 31 8.05 37.14 -5.22
N LEU A 32 8.18 35.84 -5.35
CA LEU A 32 9.31 35.08 -4.80
C LEU A 32 10.62 35.44 -5.55
N GLY A 33 10.54 35.57 -6.88
CA GLY A 33 11.67 36.00 -7.72
C GLY A 33 12.14 37.41 -7.34
N GLN A 34 11.23 38.36 -7.15
CA GLN A 34 11.52 39.72 -6.70
C GLN A 34 12.08 39.77 -5.28
N PHE A 35 11.53 38.96 -4.35
CA PHE A 35 12.04 38.86 -2.98
C PHE A 35 13.48 38.29 -2.96
N LEU A 36 13.75 37.24 -3.75
CA LEU A 36 15.08 36.65 -3.87
C LEU A 36 16.07 37.64 -4.52
N GLN A 37 15.66 38.34 -5.59
CA GLN A 37 16.48 39.37 -6.23
C GLN A 37 16.80 40.56 -5.29
N GLN A 38 15.84 41.00 -4.49
CA GLN A 38 16.04 42.11 -3.55
C GLN A 38 16.92 41.77 -2.34
N ASN A 39 16.93 40.49 -1.92
CA ASN A 39 17.66 40.05 -0.73
C ASN A 39 18.98 39.32 -1.03
N LEU A 40 19.24 38.93 -2.29
CA LEU A 40 20.46 38.25 -2.71
C LEU A 40 21.46 39.17 -3.48
N THR A 41 21.16 40.47 -3.67
CA THR A 41 22.00 41.38 -4.46
C THR A 41 23.00 42.20 -3.64
N SER A 42 23.19 41.94 -2.35
CA SER A 42 24.29 42.49 -1.59
C SER A 42 25.44 41.53 -1.53
N ASP A 43 26.69 42.01 -1.48
CA ASP A 43 27.94 41.25 -1.34
C ASP A 43 28.00 40.30 -0.11
N GLN A 44 26.89 40.14 0.57
CA GLN A 44 26.68 39.20 1.66
C GLN A 44 25.44 38.34 1.34
N ASP A 45 25.66 37.24 0.64
CA ASP A 45 24.67 36.14 0.58
C ASP A 45 24.77 35.33 1.89
N PRO A 46 23.89 35.61 2.89
CA PRO A 46 23.99 34.93 4.19
C PRO A 46 23.67 33.42 4.08
N LEU A 47 22.94 33.04 3.03
CA LEU A 47 22.60 31.63 2.77
C LEU A 47 23.78 30.96 2.05
N GLY A 48 24.34 31.59 1.02
CA GLY A 48 25.51 31.04 0.30
C GLY A 48 26.73 30.95 1.20
N THR A 49 26.96 31.95 2.07
CA THR A 49 28.07 31.92 3.05
C THR A 49 27.85 30.82 4.08
N PHE A 50 26.64 30.68 4.64
CA PHE A 50 26.30 29.60 5.59
C PHE A 50 26.46 28.21 4.96
N LEU A 51 26.04 28.05 3.71
CA LEU A 51 26.11 26.79 2.97
C LEU A 51 27.56 26.45 2.57
N ALA A 52 28.40 27.44 2.31
CA ALA A 52 29.81 27.24 2.00
C ALA A 52 30.67 26.88 3.24
N GLU A 53 30.26 27.36 4.43
CA GLU A 53 30.96 27.09 5.68
C GLU A 53 30.59 25.73 6.29
N ASN A 54 29.46 25.12 5.90
CA ASN A 54 28.96 23.87 6.48
C ASN A 54 28.43 22.92 5.39
N PRO A 55 29.31 22.33 4.55
CA PRO A 55 28.91 21.44 3.46
C PRO A 55 28.21 20.16 3.96
N ASP A 56 28.53 19.67 5.17
CA ASP A 56 27.88 18.48 5.75
C ASP A 56 26.45 18.80 6.20
N ASP A 57 26.20 20.01 6.75
CA ASP A 57 24.86 20.48 7.08
C ASP A 57 23.98 20.67 5.84
N MET A 58 24.60 20.97 4.69
CA MET A 58 23.93 21.04 3.39
C MET A 58 23.42 19.68 2.93
N LEU A 59 24.25 18.65 3.05
CA LEU A 59 23.88 17.29 2.69
C LEU A 59 22.76 16.77 3.59
N GLU A 60 22.82 17.05 4.89
CA GLU A 60 21.75 16.73 5.84
C GLU A 60 20.47 17.52 5.59
N ALA A 61 20.57 18.82 5.29
CA ALA A 61 19.42 19.67 4.95
C ALA A 61 18.80 19.25 3.60
N GLN A 62 19.60 18.95 2.59
CA GLN A 62 19.11 18.42 1.31
C GLN A 62 18.47 17.03 1.45
N ALA A 63 19.04 16.16 2.27
CA ALA A 63 18.46 14.86 2.58
C ALA A 63 17.13 14.99 3.35
N ALA A 64 17.05 15.93 4.29
CA ALA A 64 15.84 16.23 5.03
C ALA A 64 14.73 16.83 4.16
N ILE A 65 15.09 17.66 3.14
CA ILE A 65 14.16 18.27 2.18
C ILE A 65 13.72 17.24 1.13
N ALA A 66 14.64 16.40 0.66
CA ALA A 66 14.35 15.39 -0.36
C ALA A 66 13.53 14.21 0.18
N GLY A 67 13.49 14.03 1.52
CA GLY A 67 12.92 12.85 2.16
C GLY A 67 13.69 11.56 1.80
N PRO A 68 13.26 10.40 2.30
CA PRO A 68 13.95 9.13 2.01
C PRO A 68 13.84 8.78 0.52
N LEU A 69 14.98 8.34 -0.05
CA LEU A 69 15.03 7.83 -1.43
C LEU A 69 14.48 6.40 -1.48
N LEU A 70 13.22 6.26 -1.84
CA LEU A 70 12.58 4.94 -1.98
C LEU A 70 12.84 4.33 -3.35
N SER A 71 13.08 3.02 -3.37
CA SER A 71 13.20 2.19 -4.59
C SER A 71 11.85 1.95 -5.26
N SER A 72 10.75 2.03 -4.53
CA SER A 72 9.39 1.94 -5.04
C SER A 72 9.09 3.08 -6.01
N GLN A 73 8.41 2.77 -7.12
CA GLN A 73 8.08 3.78 -8.14
C GLN A 73 6.96 4.73 -7.71
N ALA A 74 6.04 4.26 -6.88
CA ALA A 74 5.06 5.11 -6.22
C ALA A 74 4.97 4.73 -4.75
N ALA A 75 4.78 5.74 -3.89
CA ALA A 75 4.66 5.55 -2.45
C ALA A 75 3.73 6.60 -1.84
N LEU A 76 3.09 6.23 -0.75
CA LEU A 76 2.29 7.13 0.08
C LEU A 76 2.37 6.66 1.53
N ILE A 77 2.73 7.57 2.44
CA ILE A 77 2.70 7.34 3.88
C ILE A 77 1.77 8.38 4.50
N VAL A 78 0.76 7.93 5.24
CA VAL A 78 -0.25 8.80 5.84
C VAL A 78 -0.39 8.49 7.33
N ASN A 79 -0.40 9.53 8.15
CA ASN A 79 -0.82 9.44 9.54
C ASN A 79 -2.35 9.24 9.58
N ASN A 80 -2.79 8.07 10.08
CA ASN A 80 -4.22 7.72 10.07
C ASN A 80 -5.05 8.50 11.09
N ARG A 81 -4.43 9.14 12.07
CA ARG A 81 -5.10 9.94 13.10
C ARG A 81 -5.39 11.35 12.61
N THR A 82 -4.43 11.97 11.92
CA THR A 82 -4.52 13.37 11.46
C THR A 82 -4.93 13.49 9.99
N GLY A 83 -4.72 12.45 9.19
CA GLY A 83 -4.86 12.49 7.73
C GLY A 83 -3.66 13.13 7.02
N GLU A 84 -2.62 13.51 7.77
CA GLU A 84 -1.43 14.14 7.24
C GLU A 84 -0.65 13.19 6.32
N VAL A 85 -0.24 13.67 5.16
CA VAL A 85 0.66 12.96 4.25
C VAL A 85 2.09 13.18 4.73
N LEU A 86 2.70 12.14 5.30
CA LEU A 86 4.07 12.18 5.82
C LEU A 86 5.10 12.02 4.70
N TYR A 87 4.75 11.28 3.64
CA TYR A 87 5.60 11.10 2.46
C TYR A 87 4.74 10.75 1.26
N GLN A 88 5.13 11.26 0.08
CA GLN A 88 4.50 10.89 -1.19
C GLN A 88 5.51 10.88 -2.34
N LYS A 89 5.31 9.90 -3.23
CA LYS A 89 6.03 9.78 -4.50
C LYS A 89 5.06 9.22 -5.53
N ASN A 90 4.77 9.96 -6.59
CA ASN A 90 3.87 9.52 -7.66
C ASN A 90 2.53 8.93 -7.15
N MET A 91 1.97 9.46 -6.06
CA MET A 91 0.85 8.84 -5.34
C MET A 91 -0.42 8.67 -6.18
N ASN A 92 -0.58 9.45 -7.25
CA ASN A 92 -1.72 9.41 -8.17
C ASN A 92 -1.43 8.64 -9.46
N ARG A 93 -0.23 8.04 -9.60
CA ARG A 93 0.11 7.23 -10.77
C ARG A 93 -0.68 5.93 -10.75
N VAL A 94 -1.44 5.69 -11.83
CA VAL A 94 -2.17 4.44 -12.02
C VAL A 94 -1.20 3.32 -12.40
N MET A 95 -1.25 2.23 -11.65
CA MET A 95 -0.33 1.09 -11.80
C MET A 95 -1.05 -0.24 -11.53
N PRO A 96 -0.59 -1.36 -12.12
CA PRO A 96 -1.04 -2.69 -11.72
C PRO A 96 -0.73 -2.94 -10.25
N ILE A 97 -1.68 -3.50 -9.51
CA ILE A 97 -1.59 -3.67 -8.04
C ILE A 97 -1.45 -5.11 -7.58
N ALA A 98 -1.50 -6.05 -8.53
CA ALA A 98 -1.41 -7.48 -8.22
C ALA A 98 -2.33 -7.89 -7.07
N SER A 99 -1.87 -8.78 -6.20
CA SER A 99 -2.64 -9.36 -5.10
C SER A 99 -3.10 -8.37 -4.01
N ILE A 100 -2.77 -7.08 -4.08
CA ILE A 100 -3.41 -6.08 -3.23
C ILE A 100 -4.92 -6.05 -3.51
N SER A 101 -5.35 -6.41 -4.73
CA SER A 101 -6.76 -6.61 -5.13
C SER A 101 -7.54 -7.51 -4.17
N LYS A 102 -6.87 -8.45 -3.47
CA LYS A 102 -7.51 -9.38 -2.54
C LYS A 102 -8.11 -8.71 -1.29
N LEU A 103 -7.66 -7.50 -0.95
CA LEU A 103 -8.33 -6.69 0.09
C LEU A 103 -9.74 -6.29 -0.37
N MET A 104 -9.89 -5.86 -1.62
CA MET A 104 -11.19 -5.55 -2.20
C MET A 104 -12.07 -6.80 -2.29
N SER A 105 -11.51 -7.92 -2.77
CA SER A 105 -12.21 -9.21 -2.84
C SER A 105 -12.72 -9.65 -1.47
N ALA A 106 -11.91 -9.53 -0.43
CA ALA A 106 -12.30 -9.87 0.94
C ALA A 106 -13.46 -9.02 1.45
N MET A 107 -13.44 -7.71 1.18
CA MET A 107 -14.54 -6.81 1.56
C MET A 107 -15.85 -7.22 0.86
N VAL A 108 -15.81 -7.49 -0.44
CA VAL A 108 -16.99 -7.93 -1.22
C VAL A 108 -17.57 -9.24 -0.68
N VAL A 109 -16.70 -10.22 -0.36
CA VAL A 109 -17.12 -11.49 0.26
C VAL A 109 -17.84 -11.24 1.59
N LEU A 110 -17.31 -10.38 2.44
CA LEU A 110 -17.89 -10.11 3.76
C LEU A 110 -19.17 -9.26 3.70
N ASP A 111 -19.23 -8.31 2.76
CA ASP A 111 -20.42 -7.49 2.54
C ASP A 111 -21.62 -8.32 2.07
N ALA A 112 -21.36 -9.40 1.33
CA ALA A 112 -22.40 -10.33 0.88
C ALA A 112 -23.05 -11.16 2.02
N ARG A 113 -22.44 -11.16 3.22
CA ARG A 113 -22.91 -11.89 4.42
C ARG A 113 -23.22 -13.36 4.17
N LEU A 114 -22.45 -14.00 3.29
CA LEU A 114 -22.59 -15.40 2.96
C LEU A 114 -22.19 -16.28 4.17
N ASN A 115 -22.71 -17.52 4.19
CA ASN A 115 -22.32 -18.48 5.21
C ASN A 115 -20.82 -18.78 5.12
N MET A 116 -20.07 -18.34 6.12
CA MET A 116 -18.62 -18.54 6.19
C MET A 116 -18.22 -19.99 6.50
N ASN A 117 -19.14 -20.80 6.98
CA ASN A 117 -18.94 -22.25 7.22
C ASN A 117 -19.32 -23.11 6.02
N GLU A 118 -19.86 -22.50 4.94
CA GLU A 118 -20.11 -23.22 3.70
C GLU A 118 -18.83 -23.82 3.15
N VAL A 119 -18.89 -25.15 2.87
CA VAL A 119 -17.76 -25.88 2.29
C VAL A 119 -17.76 -25.69 0.78
N ILE A 120 -16.64 -25.23 0.26
CA ILE A 120 -16.40 -24.95 -1.16
C ILE A 120 -15.32 -25.91 -1.66
N THR A 121 -15.58 -26.57 -2.78
CA THR A 121 -14.61 -27.42 -3.45
C THR A 121 -13.79 -26.60 -4.45
N ILE A 122 -12.48 -26.73 -4.42
CA ILE A 122 -11.56 -26.22 -5.45
C ILE A 122 -11.73 -27.06 -6.70
N THR A 123 -12.04 -26.44 -7.81
CA THR A 123 -12.27 -27.09 -9.09
C THR A 123 -11.16 -26.76 -10.10
N GLU A 124 -11.27 -27.23 -11.32
CA GLU A 124 -10.34 -26.87 -12.39
C GLU A 124 -10.48 -25.40 -12.84
N ASP A 125 -11.60 -24.74 -12.52
CA ASP A 125 -11.82 -23.33 -12.79
C ASP A 125 -10.85 -22.44 -12.02
N GLU A 126 -10.32 -22.92 -10.89
CA GLU A 126 -9.33 -22.22 -10.08
C GLU A 126 -7.89 -22.36 -10.59
N ILE A 127 -7.66 -23.13 -11.64
CA ILE A 127 -6.33 -23.23 -12.27
C ILE A 127 -6.03 -21.94 -13.00
N ASP A 128 -4.95 -21.27 -12.59
CA ASP A 128 -4.49 -20.05 -13.25
C ASP A 128 -3.98 -20.35 -14.67
N ARG A 129 -4.79 -19.98 -15.65
CA ARG A 129 -4.46 -20.08 -17.09
C ARG A 129 -3.92 -18.76 -17.66
N LEU A 130 -3.90 -17.69 -16.84
CA LEU A 130 -3.45 -16.36 -17.29
C LEU A 130 -1.93 -16.20 -17.14
N LYS A 131 -1.38 -16.63 -16.01
CA LYS A 131 0.04 -16.50 -15.66
C LYS A 131 0.72 -17.87 -15.41
N GLY A 132 -0.06 -18.93 -15.33
CA GLY A 132 0.46 -20.26 -15.03
C GLY A 132 1.04 -20.39 -13.62
N THR A 133 0.55 -19.58 -12.67
CA THR A 133 1.07 -19.64 -11.29
C THR A 133 0.71 -20.95 -10.62
N GLY A 134 1.68 -21.58 -9.96
CA GLY A 134 1.46 -22.76 -9.15
C GLY A 134 0.62 -22.47 -7.91
N SER A 135 -0.07 -23.48 -7.41
CA SER A 135 -0.77 -23.46 -6.13
C SER A 135 -0.54 -24.76 -5.38
N ARG A 136 -0.45 -24.66 -4.06
CA ARG A 136 -0.39 -25.84 -3.17
C ARG A 136 -1.77 -26.36 -2.80
N LEU A 137 -2.82 -25.63 -3.17
CA LEU A 137 -4.20 -26.00 -2.96
C LEU A 137 -4.67 -26.82 -4.16
N SER A 138 -4.66 -28.15 -4.02
CA SER A 138 -5.01 -29.08 -5.11
C SER A 138 -6.50 -29.02 -5.46
N VAL A 139 -6.82 -29.31 -6.72
CA VAL A 139 -8.19 -29.54 -7.17
C VAL A 139 -8.81 -30.69 -6.36
N GLY A 140 -10.09 -30.58 -6.05
CA GLY A 140 -10.82 -31.50 -5.16
C GLY A 140 -10.69 -31.17 -3.67
N THR A 141 -9.81 -30.25 -3.27
CA THR A 141 -9.72 -29.81 -1.86
C THR A 141 -11.00 -29.10 -1.45
N GLN A 142 -11.52 -29.45 -0.28
CA GLN A 142 -12.73 -28.88 0.29
C GLN A 142 -12.37 -28.03 1.51
N LEU A 143 -12.73 -26.75 1.48
CA LEU A 143 -12.45 -25.79 2.54
C LEU A 143 -13.69 -24.94 2.80
N THR A 144 -13.86 -24.52 4.03
CA THR A 144 -14.90 -23.52 4.33
C THR A 144 -14.57 -22.18 3.67
N ARG A 145 -15.59 -21.37 3.41
CA ARG A 145 -15.42 -19.99 2.90
C ARG A 145 -14.49 -19.18 3.81
N ALA A 146 -14.57 -19.38 5.13
CA ALA A 146 -13.65 -18.76 6.09
C ALA A 146 -12.18 -19.17 5.89
N GLN A 147 -11.93 -20.47 5.66
CA GLN A 147 -10.58 -20.96 5.38
C GLN A 147 -10.03 -20.41 4.05
N LEU A 148 -10.87 -20.34 3.02
CA LEU A 148 -10.49 -19.73 1.74
C LEU A 148 -10.14 -18.25 1.92
N LEU A 149 -10.94 -17.49 2.68
CA LEU A 149 -10.66 -16.09 3.01
C LEU A 149 -9.33 -15.93 3.76
N HIS A 150 -9.08 -16.83 4.73
CA HIS A 150 -7.83 -16.85 5.48
C HIS A 150 -6.62 -17.07 4.57
N LEU A 151 -6.64 -18.08 3.70
CA LEU A 151 -5.54 -18.35 2.77
C LEU A 151 -5.36 -17.22 1.74
N SER A 152 -6.46 -16.63 1.26
CA SER A 152 -6.44 -15.49 0.34
C SER A 152 -5.68 -14.31 0.91
N LEU A 153 -5.91 -13.96 2.18
CA LEU A 153 -5.32 -12.77 2.81
C LEU A 153 -3.92 -13.03 3.38
N MET A 154 -3.72 -14.13 4.07
CA MET A 154 -2.47 -14.46 4.73
C MET A 154 -1.39 -14.89 3.74
N SER A 155 -1.66 -15.91 2.93
CA SER A 155 -0.69 -16.52 2.01
C SER A 155 -0.86 -16.08 0.56
N SER A 156 -1.83 -15.19 0.30
CA SER A 156 -2.13 -14.72 -1.05
C SER A 156 -2.54 -15.83 -2.04
N GLU A 157 -3.20 -16.88 -1.54
CA GLU A 157 -3.57 -18.05 -2.34
C GLU A 157 -4.58 -17.68 -3.44
N ASN A 158 -4.16 -17.88 -4.70
CA ASN A 158 -4.95 -17.46 -5.86
C ASN A 158 -6.19 -18.34 -6.06
N ARG A 159 -6.07 -19.67 -5.93
CA ARG A 159 -7.21 -20.57 -6.07
C ARG A 159 -8.27 -20.32 -5.00
N ALA A 160 -7.83 -20.04 -3.76
CA ALA A 160 -8.75 -19.68 -2.69
C ALA A 160 -9.54 -18.39 -3.03
N THR A 161 -8.86 -17.38 -3.54
CA THR A 161 -9.49 -16.11 -3.91
C THR A 161 -10.44 -16.28 -5.10
N HIS A 162 -10.03 -17.04 -6.11
CA HIS A 162 -10.86 -17.31 -7.28
C HIS A 162 -12.14 -18.06 -6.90
N ALA A 163 -12.03 -19.10 -6.04
CA ALA A 163 -13.18 -19.86 -5.54
C ALA A 163 -14.17 -18.99 -4.77
N LEU A 164 -13.69 -18.01 -3.98
CA LEU A 164 -14.55 -17.01 -3.33
C LEU A 164 -15.35 -16.19 -4.33
N GLY A 165 -14.73 -15.75 -5.44
CA GLY A 165 -15.41 -15.03 -6.52
C GLY A 165 -16.38 -15.92 -7.30
N ARG A 166 -15.98 -17.15 -7.67
CA ARG A 166 -16.84 -18.08 -8.40
C ARG A 166 -18.10 -18.43 -7.64
N THR A 167 -18.00 -18.61 -6.32
CA THR A 167 -19.13 -18.98 -5.45
C THR A 167 -19.90 -17.79 -4.88
N TYR A 168 -19.64 -16.60 -5.41
CA TYR A 168 -20.43 -15.41 -5.09
C TYR A 168 -21.80 -15.46 -5.78
N PRO A 169 -22.87 -14.91 -5.19
CA PRO A 169 -24.18 -14.83 -5.84
C PRO A 169 -24.10 -14.13 -7.20
N GLY A 170 -24.49 -14.83 -8.25
CA GLY A 170 -24.34 -14.38 -9.64
C GLY A 170 -22.96 -14.65 -10.27
N GLY A 171 -22.08 -15.37 -9.55
CA GLY A 171 -20.78 -15.84 -10.06
C GLY A 171 -19.74 -14.77 -10.21
N MET A 172 -18.68 -15.10 -10.97
CA MET A 172 -17.49 -14.25 -11.12
C MET A 172 -17.80 -12.87 -11.69
N SER A 173 -18.70 -12.77 -12.66
CA SER A 173 -19.07 -11.48 -13.28
C SER A 173 -19.72 -10.54 -12.28
N ALA A 174 -20.65 -11.06 -11.46
CA ALA A 174 -21.31 -10.29 -10.41
C ALA A 174 -20.31 -9.88 -9.31
N PHE A 175 -19.36 -10.77 -8.98
CA PHE A 175 -18.31 -10.48 -8.02
C PHE A 175 -17.42 -9.31 -8.46
N VAL A 176 -16.93 -9.34 -9.70
CA VAL A 176 -16.09 -8.26 -10.27
C VAL A 176 -16.88 -6.95 -10.38
N ALA A 177 -18.16 -7.01 -10.76
CA ALA A 177 -19.03 -5.83 -10.74
C ALA A 177 -19.13 -5.24 -9.33
N ALA A 178 -19.32 -6.08 -8.30
CA ALA A 178 -19.37 -5.65 -6.90
C ALA A 178 -18.05 -5.03 -6.42
N MET A 179 -16.89 -5.58 -6.84
CA MET A 179 -15.58 -4.97 -6.55
C MET A 179 -15.49 -3.54 -7.09
N ASN A 180 -15.93 -3.31 -8.33
CA ASN A 180 -15.88 -1.97 -8.94
C ASN A 180 -16.92 -1.02 -8.31
N VAL A 181 -18.12 -1.48 -7.99
CA VAL A 181 -19.12 -0.69 -7.24
C VAL A 181 -18.57 -0.28 -5.88
N LYS A 182 -17.93 -1.22 -5.16
CA LYS A 182 -17.29 -0.94 -3.89
C LYS A 182 -16.16 0.10 -4.04
N ALA A 183 -15.32 -0.02 -5.06
CA ALA A 183 -14.28 0.96 -5.33
C ALA A 183 -14.86 2.37 -5.54
N GLN A 184 -15.92 2.50 -6.33
CA GLN A 184 -16.63 3.78 -6.51
C GLN A 184 -17.17 4.32 -5.20
N SER A 185 -17.80 3.48 -4.38
CA SER A 185 -18.36 3.90 -3.06
C SER A 185 -17.29 4.38 -2.08
N LEU A 186 -16.04 3.93 -2.24
CA LEU A 186 -14.88 4.37 -1.46
C LEU A 186 -14.20 5.61 -2.05
N GLY A 187 -14.69 6.14 -3.17
CA GLY A 187 -14.05 7.25 -3.89
C GLY A 187 -12.71 6.88 -4.53
N MET A 188 -12.52 5.60 -4.90
CA MET A 188 -11.33 5.09 -5.59
C MET A 188 -11.46 5.32 -7.11
N ALA A 189 -11.46 6.59 -7.52
CA ALA A 189 -11.78 7.00 -8.90
C ALA A 189 -10.78 6.48 -9.95
N ASN A 190 -9.54 6.19 -9.54
CA ASN A 190 -8.47 5.73 -10.42
C ASN A 190 -8.20 4.22 -10.29
N SER A 191 -9.19 3.46 -9.79
CA SER A 191 -9.07 2.03 -9.56
C SER A 191 -10.03 1.24 -10.43
N ARG A 192 -9.56 0.10 -10.95
CA ARG A 192 -10.36 -0.80 -11.77
C ARG A 192 -9.98 -2.25 -11.47
N PHE A 193 -10.99 -3.10 -11.36
CA PHE A 193 -10.84 -4.54 -11.12
C PHE A 193 -11.47 -5.32 -12.27
N TYR A 194 -10.76 -6.33 -12.76
CA TYR A 194 -11.16 -7.22 -13.84
C TYR A 194 -11.33 -8.67 -13.37
N GLU A 195 -10.66 -9.01 -12.25
CA GLU A 195 -10.76 -10.32 -11.63
C GLU A 195 -10.37 -10.24 -10.11
N PRO A 196 -10.66 -11.27 -9.29
CA PRO A 196 -10.54 -11.17 -7.85
C PRO A 196 -9.12 -11.26 -7.30
N THR A 197 -8.16 -11.85 -8.03
CA THR A 197 -6.86 -12.27 -7.49
C THR A 197 -5.76 -11.24 -7.63
N GLY A 198 -5.82 -10.39 -8.67
CA GLY A 198 -4.77 -9.46 -9.08
C GLY A 198 -3.71 -10.10 -10.00
N LEU A 199 -3.99 -11.26 -10.59
CA LEU A 199 -3.15 -11.85 -11.63
C LEU A 199 -3.24 -11.10 -12.96
N ASP A 200 -4.39 -10.52 -13.25
CA ASP A 200 -4.59 -9.66 -14.41
C ASP A 200 -3.97 -8.28 -14.13
N TYR A 201 -3.02 -7.88 -14.98
CA TYR A 201 -2.36 -6.57 -14.88
C TYR A 201 -3.31 -5.39 -15.07
N ARG A 202 -4.52 -5.62 -15.60
CA ARG A 202 -5.57 -4.61 -15.71
C ARG A 202 -6.23 -4.27 -14.37
N ASN A 203 -6.00 -5.07 -13.32
CA ASN A 203 -6.32 -4.66 -11.96
C ASN A 203 -5.36 -3.53 -11.57
N VAL A 204 -5.84 -2.30 -11.65
CA VAL A 204 -5.03 -1.10 -11.45
C VAL A 204 -5.59 -0.22 -10.34
N SER A 205 -4.70 0.55 -9.73
CA SER A 205 -5.05 1.55 -8.72
C SER A 205 -3.91 2.58 -8.59
N THR A 206 -4.06 3.51 -7.67
CA THR A 206 -3.05 4.48 -7.25
C THR A 206 -2.72 4.29 -5.77
N ALA A 207 -1.58 4.80 -5.30
CA ALA A 207 -1.25 4.74 -3.87
C ALA A 207 -2.30 5.51 -3.04
N ALA A 208 -2.82 6.62 -3.57
CA ALA A 208 -3.90 7.39 -2.94
C ALA A 208 -5.20 6.57 -2.78
N ASP A 209 -5.63 5.86 -3.81
CA ASP A 209 -6.83 5.02 -3.74
C ASP A 209 -6.62 3.78 -2.85
N LEU A 210 -5.41 3.20 -2.87
CA LEU A 210 -5.09 2.07 -1.99
C LEU A 210 -5.05 2.46 -0.51
N ASN A 211 -4.71 3.70 -0.16
CA ASN A 211 -4.87 4.21 1.19
C ASN A 211 -6.34 4.21 1.63
N LYS A 212 -7.28 4.62 0.75
CA LYS A 212 -8.72 4.54 1.00
C LYS A 212 -9.19 3.10 1.19
N LEU A 213 -8.71 2.19 0.33
CA LEU A 213 -8.98 0.75 0.43
C LEU A 213 -8.52 0.19 1.77
N ALA A 214 -7.28 0.49 2.19
CA ALA A 214 -6.71 0.04 3.44
C ALA A 214 -7.50 0.56 4.66
N ALA A 215 -7.88 1.85 4.62
CA ALA A 215 -8.71 2.46 5.66
C ALA A 215 -10.11 1.82 5.76
N ALA A 216 -10.72 1.44 4.63
CA ALA A 216 -11.99 0.74 4.64
C ALA A 216 -11.84 -0.71 5.11
N ALA A 217 -10.85 -1.44 4.59
CA ALA A 217 -10.59 -2.84 4.91
C ALA A 217 -10.24 -3.06 6.39
N SER A 218 -9.57 -2.10 7.04
CA SER A 218 -9.23 -2.19 8.47
C SER A 218 -10.45 -2.15 9.41
N ARG A 219 -11.63 -1.78 8.91
CA ARG A 219 -12.89 -1.82 9.66
C ARG A 219 -13.54 -3.21 9.70
N TYR A 220 -12.96 -4.18 9.01
CA TYR A 220 -13.44 -5.56 8.96
C TYR A 220 -12.54 -6.46 9.82
N PRO A 221 -12.96 -6.85 11.04
CA PRO A 221 -12.15 -7.71 11.91
C PRO A 221 -11.65 -9.01 11.25
N PRO A 222 -12.44 -9.68 10.37
CA PRO A 222 -11.93 -10.84 9.67
C PRO A 222 -10.76 -10.51 8.72
N ILE A 223 -10.73 -9.32 8.10
CA ILE A 223 -9.64 -8.92 7.22
C ILE A 223 -8.38 -8.63 8.04
N THR A 224 -8.49 -7.83 9.09
CA THR A 224 -7.34 -7.52 9.95
C THR A 224 -6.74 -8.78 10.55
N LYS A 225 -7.56 -9.65 11.15
CA LYS A 225 -7.13 -10.93 11.72
C LYS A 225 -6.41 -11.84 10.71
N ASN A 226 -7.00 -12.01 9.52
CA ASN A 226 -6.46 -12.96 8.54
C ASN A 226 -5.24 -12.40 7.81
N SER A 227 -5.19 -11.09 7.53
CA SER A 227 -4.05 -10.48 6.84
C SER A 227 -2.79 -10.44 7.71
N THR A 228 -2.93 -10.43 9.03
CA THR A 228 -1.81 -10.38 9.99
C THR A 228 -1.47 -11.73 10.60
N ALA A 229 -2.20 -12.80 10.28
CA ALA A 229 -1.86 -14.14 10.72
C ALA A 229 -0.49 -14.57 10.15
N THR A 230 0.39 -15.11 10.99
CA THR A 230 1.74 -15.52 10.60
C THR A 230 1.76 -16.84 9.85
N TYR A 231 0.94 -17.79 10.29
CA TYR A 231 0.84 -19.16 9.77
C TYR A 231 -0.60 -19.63 9.72
N GLY A 232 -0.83 -20.64 8.88
CA GLY A 232 -2.09 -21.39 8.80
C GLY A 232 -1.87 -22.73 8.14
N SER A 233 -2.75 -23.68 8.39
CA SER A 233 -2.73 -25.00 7.75
C SER A 233 -4.13 -25.44 7.34
N VAL A 234 -4.21 -26.22 6.28
CA VAL A 234 -5.43 -26.87 5.81
C VAL A 234 -5.12 -28.30 5.38
N TYR A 235 -6.15 -29.13 5.33
CA TYR A 235 -6.04 -30.48 4.76
C TYR A 235 -6.45 -30.45 3.30
N THR A 236 -5.62 -31.03 2.44
CA THR A 236 -5.89 -31.18 1.00
C THR A 236 -6.82 -32.35 0.73
N SER A 237 -7.31 -32.48 -0.51
CA SER A 237 -8.12 -33.63 -0.96
C SER A 237 -7.44 -35.00 -0.75
N ALA A 238 -6.11 -35.02 -0.73
CA ALA A 238 -5.33 -36.20 -0.44
C ALA A 238 -5.16 -36.51 1.07
N GLY A 239 -5.87 -35.80 1.95
CA GLY A 239 -5.79 -35.92 3.41
C GLY A 239 -4.46 -35.46 4.02
N ARG A 240 -3.60 -34.77 3.24
CA ARG A 240 -2.32 -34.25 3.73
C ARG A 240 -2.49 -32.84 4.25
N GLN A 241 -1.88 -32.56 5.40
CA GLN A 241 -1.76 -31.20 5.92
C GLN A 241 -0.85 -30.39 5.00
N GLN A 242 -1.34 -29.22 4.61
CA GLN A 242 -0.60 -28.22 3.83
C GLN A 242 -0.44 -26.97 4.65
N ASP A 243 0.81 -26.60 4.93
CA ASP A 243 1.14 -25.42 5.72
C ASP A 243 1.37 -24.22 4.82
N TYR A 244 0.95 -23.07 5.32
CA TYR A 244 1.08 -21.76 4.70
C TYR A 244 1.66 -20.76 5.69
N LYS A 245 2.38 -19.77 5.17
CA LYS A 245 2.89 -18.65 5.97
C LYS A 245 2.55 -17.33 5.31
N ASN A 246 2.50 -16.28 6.11
CA ASN A 246 2.26 -14.93 5.61
C ASN A 246 3.27 -14.55 4.53
N THR A 247 2.81 -13.86 3.49
CA THR A 247 3.69 -13.40 2.40
C THR A 247 4.54 -12.20 2.80
N ASN A 248 4.13 -11.45 3.84
CA ASN A 248 4.87 -10.29 4.34
C ASN A 248 5.91 -10.72 5.40
N ALA A 249 7.18 -10.41 5.16
CA ALA A 249 8.26 -10.69 6.10
C ALA A 249 8.07 -9.92 7.42
N LEU A 250 7.64 -8.67 7.39
CA LEU A 250 7.41 -7.84 8.57
C LEU A 250 6.41 -8.48 9.55
N VAL A 251 5.37 -9.16 9.02
CA VAL A 251 4.43 -9.92 9.87
C VAL A 251 5.08 -11.14 10.48
N ARG A 252 5.89 -11.88 9.69
CA ARG A 252 6.53 -13.11 10.19
C ARG A 252 7.62 -12.84 11.23
N GLU A 253 8.30 -11.70 11.11
CA GLU A 253 9.34 -11.26 12.03
C GLU A 253 8.77 -10.76 13.35
N GLY A 254 7.52 -10.24 13.35
CA GLY A 254 6.80 -9.84 14.55
C GLY A 254 7.33 -8.59 15.26
N SER A 255 8.23 -7.84 14.60
CA SER A 255 8.82 -6.62 15.15
C SER A 255 7.94 -5.37 14.99
N TRP A 256 6.89 -5.47 14.16
CA TRP A 256 5.97 -4.40 13.85
C TRP A 256 4.57 -4.66 14.42
N ASP A 257 3.92 -3.63 14.97
CA ASP A 257 2.50 -3.66 15.36
C ASP A 257 1.62 -3.42 14.12
N ILE A 258 1.44 -4.48 13.31
CA ILE A 258 0.71 -4.42 12.05
C ILE A 258 -0.77 -4.75 12.26
N GLU A 259 -1.66 -3.82 11.91
CA GLU A 259 -3.11 -3.97 11.99
C GLU A 259 -3.71 -4.60 10.73
N LEU A 260 -3.12 -4.33 9.56
CA LEU A 260 -3.56 -4.84 8.27
C LEU A 260 -2.39 -4.83 7.29
N GLN A 261 -2.32 -5.83 6.44
CA GLN A 261 -1.37 -5.82 5.34
C GLN A 261 -1.85 -6.60 4.11
N LYS A 262 -1.24 -6.29 2.97
CA LYS A 262 -1.27 -7.15 1.79
C LYS A 262 -0.07 -6.87 0.90
N THR A 263 0.60 -7.93 0.46
CA THR A 263 1.65 -7.86 -0.56
C THR A 263 1.11 -8.26 -1.93
N GLY A 264 1.73 -7.74 -2.98
CA GLY A 264 1.41 -8.09 -4.36
C GLY A 264 2.67 -8.25 -5.22
N TYR A 265 2.59 -9.14 -6.19
CA TYR A 265 3.60 -9.30 -7.23
C TYR A 265 3.02 -9.97 -8.46
N ILE A 266 3.16 -9.34 -9.58
CA ILE A 266 3.21 -9.89 -10.93
C ILE A 266 4.35 -9.18 -11.67
N ARG A 267 4.78 -9.69 -12.82
CA ARG A 267 5.88 -9.08 -13.57
C ARG A 267 5.62 -7.61 -13.92
N GLU A 268 4.38 -7.28 -14.28
CA GLU A 268 3.95 -5.94 -14.69
C GLU A 268 3.80 -4.95 -13.53
N SER A 269 3.53 -5.45 -12.31
CA SER A 269 3.37 -4.58 -11.13
C SER A 269 4.64 -4.41 -10.32
N GLY A 270 5.68 -5.20 -10.57
CA GLY A 270 6.77 -5.30 -9.61
C GLY A 270 6.26 -5.74 -8.23
N ARG A 271 7.04 -5.49 -7.20
CA ARG A 271 6.67 -5.86 -5.83
C ARG A 271 5.99 -4.68 -5.13
N SER A 272 4.80 -4.94 -4.63
CA SER A 272 3.95 -3.92 -4.01
C SER A 272 3.51 -4.35 -2.60
N MET A 273 3.18 -3.38 -1.76
CA MET A 273 2.74 -3.63 -0.39
C MET A 273 1.83 -2.51 0.10
N VAL A 274 0.81 -2.89 0.85
CA VAL A 274 0.02 -2.00 1.71
C VAL A 274 0.14 -2.51 3.13
N VAL A 275 0.46 -1.63 4.07
CA VAL A 275 0.54 -1.92 5.50
C VAL A 275 -0.14 -0.80 6.27
N ARG A 276 -0.98 -1.17 7.23
CA ARG A 276 -1.39 -0.29 8.32
C ARG A 276 -0.73 -0.80 9.58
N ALA A 277 -0.02 0.07 10.25
CA ALA A 277 0.74 -0.29 11.45
C ALA A 277 0.74 0.86 12.45
N ARG A 278 1.12 0.56 13.67
CA ARG A 278 1.44 1.55 14.69
C ARG A 278 2.95 1.68 14.78
N ILE A 279 3.46 2.88 14.53
CA ILE A 279 4.89 3.22 14.64
C ILE A 279 5.04 4.17 15.84
N GLY A 280 5.64 3.68 16.92
CA GLY A 280 5.60 4.38 18.20
C GLY A 280 4.15 4.50 18.71
N ARG A 281 3.61 5.72 18.75
CA ARG A 281 2.21 5.98 19.15
C ARG A 281 1.32 6.37 17.97
N GLU A 282 1.86 6.49 16.76
CA GLU A 282 1.15 6.98 15.61
C GLU A 282 0.68 5.83 14.72
N PRO A 283 -0.62 5.78 14.41
CA PRO A 283 -1.14 4.83 13.42
C PRO A 283 -0.85 5.37 12.02
N VAL A 284 -0.19 4.57 11.20
CA VAL A 284 0.19 4.96 9.83
C VAL A 284 -0.32 3.96 8.80
N THR A 285 -0.54 4.43 7.59
CA THR A 285 -0.69 3.60 6.40
C THR A 285 0.51 3.84 5.50
N ILE A 286 1.14 2.76 5.06
CA ILE A 286 2.26 2.74 4.11
C ILE A 286 1.77 2.02 2.86
N VAL A 287 1.85 2.67 1.70
CA VAL A 287 1.58 2.10 0.38
C VAL A 287 2.85 2.20 -0.45
N LEU A 288 3.36 1.07 -0.91
CA LEU A 288 4.55 0.98 -1.76
C LEU A 288 4.19 0.20 -3.03
N LEU A 289 4.44 0.80 -4.20
CA LEU A 289 4.12 0.19 -5.49
C LEU A 289 5.37 0.08 -6.38
N ASN A 290 5.49 -1.07 -7.01
CA ASN A 290 6.54 -1.38 -7.98
C ASN A 290 7.96 -1.18 -7.44
N SER A 291 8.28 -1.82 -6.33
CA SER A 291 9.66 -2.02 -5.87
C SER A 291 10.32 -3.10 -6.70
N PRO A 292 11.63 -2.98 -6.99
CA PRO A 292 12.36 -3.96 -7.82
C PRO A 292 12.42 -5.35 -7.17
N THR A 293 12.68 -5.42 -5.88
CA THR A 293 12.86 -6.67 -5.13
C THR A 293 12.00 -6.71 -3.86
N SER A 294 11.86 -7.89 -3.26
CA SER A 294 11.20 -8.02 -1.95
C SER A 294 11.99 -7.33 -0.84
N THR A 295 13.32 -7.36 -0.92
CA THR A 295 14.20 -6.70 0.04
C THR A 295 14.05 -5.19 -0.03
N THR A 296 14.13 -4.60 -1.23
CA THR A 296 13.97 -3.14 -1.38
C THR A 296 12.59 -2.68 -0.92
N ARG A 297 11.51 -3.46 -1.19
CA ARG A 297 10.17 -3.14 -0.69
C ARG A 297 10.08 -3.13 0.85
N VAL A 298 10.78 -4.06 1.52
CA VAL A 298 10.84 -4.10 3.00
C VAL A 298 11.69 -2.95 3.53
N ASN A 299 12.79 -2.64 2.88
CA ASN A 299 13.66 -1.51 3.27
C ASN A 299 12.98 -0.16 3.05
N ASP A 300 12.12 -0.05 2.03
CA ASP A 300 11.35 1.17 1.75
C ASP A 300 10.24 1.40 2.81
N ALA A 301 9.83 0.37 3.54
CA ALA A 301 8.80 0.47 4.57
C ALA A 301 9.35 0.96 5.90
#